data_ca5cb6e5a22eafa658d7956e481ab82e
#
_entry.id   ca5cb6e5a22eafa658d7956e481ab82e
#
_cell.length_a   1.000
_cell.length_b   1.000
_cell.length_c   1.000
_cell.angle_alpha   90.00
_cell.angle_beta   90.00
_cell.angle_gamma   90.00
#
_symmetry.space_group_name_H-M   'P 1'
#
loop_
_entity.id
_entity.type
_entity.pdbx_description
1 polymer ?
#
loop_
_entity_poly.entity_id
_entity_poly.type
_entity_poly.pdbx_seq_one_letter_code
_entity_poly.pdbx_strand_id
1 'polypeptide(L)'
;MDAEALQGAWQRGDSTTLVGVPSARLNSAAFNDEPVPLHIAGVREANETLFVLLSLVDDPGLASSAFETYMTTMFGIASGPGGKSRRAREAPDGDEPPERRHYRASYLRLLRGWAYDSNGPEGAVLKGWVESRFGLVPTFHKEPIRRFASPQWARYVEEKMSSRFHSNAIWSQLDLLYEFAQWVLARRRAETGRHLLLFRGVNDFDEHQIIERLEKRTVIVRLNNLVSFTADRDVATWFGDIIMEAAVPHEKILFFNTLLPHHPLKGEGEVLVIGGDYKVRATYG
;
A
#
# COMPACT_ATOMS: atom_id res chain seq x y z
N MET A 1 13.77 3.37 -33.56
CA MET A 1 13.34 3.73 -32.20
C MET A 1 14.13 2.86 -31.26
N ASP A 2 15.04 3.46 -30.52
CA ASP A 2 15.99 2.74 -29.69
C ASP A 2 15.30 2.03 -28.53
N ALA A 3 15.80 0.84 -28.15
CA ALA A 3 15.25 0.04 -27.06
C ALA A 3 15.21 0.81 -25.72
N GLU A 4 16.15 1.74 -25.50
CA GLU A 4 16.17 2.65 -24.35
C GLU A 4 15.04 3.68 -24.39
N ALA A 5 14.66 4.21 -25.55
CA ALA A 5 13.54 5.13 -25.71
C ALA A 5 12.20 4.43 -25.44
N LEU A 6 12.07 3.16 -25.86
CA LEU A 6 10.90 2.32 -25.53
C LEU A 6 10.87 1.94 -24.05
N GLN A 7 12.03 1.72 -23.43
CA GLN A 7 12.16 1.39 -22.01
C GLN A 7 11.77 2.57 -21.10
N GLY A 8 12.03 3.82 -21.52
CA GLY A 8 11.57 5.01 -20.81
C GLY A 8 10.10 5.36 -21.08
N ALA A 9 9.51 4.89 -22.17
CA ALA A 9 8.15 5.22 -22.56
C ALA A 9 7.10 4.44 -21.75
N TRP A 10 7.30 3.15 -21.46
CA TRP A 10 6.33 2.41 -20.66
C TRP A 10 6.37 2.78 -19.17
N GLN A 11 7.51 3.26 -18.67
CA GLN A 11 7.64 3.80 -17.32
C GLN A 11 7.04 5.21 -17.18
N ARG A 12 6.81 5.90 -18.29
CA ARG A 12 6.22 7.25 -18.38
C ARG A 12 4.84 7.25 -19.04
N GLY A 13 4.30 6.08 -19.38
CA GLY A 13 2.99 5.98 -20.00
C GLY A 13 1.93 6.58 -19.09
N ASP A 14 1.20 7.58 -19.58
CA ASP A 14 0.02 8.09 -18.92
C ASP A 14 -1.04 6.99 -18.92
N SER A 15 -1.16 6.30 -17.79
CA SER A 15 -2.29 5.39 -17.59
C SER A 15 -3.43 6.14 -16.90
N THR A 16 -4.65 5.75 -17.23
CA THR A 16 -5.83 6.17 -16.48
C THR A 16 -5.69 5.80 -15.01
N THR A 17 -5.93 6.75 -14.13
CA THR A 17 -5.94 6.53 -12.69
C THR A 17 -7.35 6.69 -12.14
N LEU A 18 -7.63 6.07 -11.01
CA LEU A 18 -8.91 6.28 -10.30
C LEU A 18 -8.84 7.41 -9.26
N VAL A 19 -7.70 8.11 -9.18
CA VAL A 19 -7.48 9.21 -8.22
C VAL A 19 -7.44 10.59 -8.90
N GLY A 20 -7.77 10.68 -10.18
CA GLY A 20 -7.91 11.96 -10.91
C GLY A 20 -6.59 12.70 -11.17
N VAL A 21 -5.43 12.08 -10.90
CA VAL A 21 -4.10 12.65 -11.16
C VAL A 21 -3.36 11.72 -12.12
N PRO A 22 -2.76 12.22 -13.22
CA PRO A 22 -2.01 11.40 -14.16
C PRO A 22 -0.90 10.59 -13.48
N SER A 23 -0.72 9.34 -13.90
CA SER A 23 0.28 8.43 -13.31
C SER A 23 1.70 8.97 -13.42
N ALA A 24 2.05 9.65 -14.50
CA ALA A 24 3.36 10.29 -14.67
C ALA A 24 3.61 11.35 -13.58
N ARG A 25 2.60 12.15 -13.23
CA ARG A 25 2.69 13.10 -12.12
C ARG A 25 2.80 12.41 -10.77
N LEU A 26 1.97 11.40 -10.51
CA LEU A 26 2.02 10.59 -9.27
C LEU A 26 3.39 9.92 -9.08
N ASN A 27 4.02 9.49 -10.18
CA ASN A 27 5.34 8.85 -10.14
C ASN A 27 6.48 9.82 -9.85
N SER A 28 6.31 11.14 -10.01
CA SER A 28 7.38 12.13 -9.97
C SER A 28 7.76 12.54 -8.54
N ALA A 29 9.03 12.90 -8.33
CA ALA A 29 9.49 13.54 -7.08
C ALA A 29 8.79 14.89 -6.84
N ALA A 30 8.46 15.63 -7.89
CA ALA A 30 7.75 16.90 -7.79
C ALA A 30 6.34 16.75 -7.16
N PHE A 31 5.65 15.62 -7.40
CA PHE A 31 4.40 15.33 -6.69
C PHE A 31 4.64 15.17 -5.20
N ASN A 32 5.74 14.54 -4.80
CA ASN A 32 6.06 14.35 -3.40
C ASN A 32 6.39 15.66 -2.70
N ASP A 33 7.02 16.61 -3.40
CA ASP A 33 7.33 17.96 -2.85
C ASP A 33 6.05 18.78 -2.68
N GLU A 34 5.13 18.72 -3.68
CA GLU A 34 3.87 19.47 -3.70
C GLU A 34 2.66 18.54 -3.93
N PRO A 35 2.31 17.71 -2.92
CA PRO A 35 1.22 16.76 -3.05
C PRO A 35 -0.14 17.46 -3.08
N VAL A 36 -1.05 16.91 -3.86
CA VAL A 36 -2.47 17.26 -3.84
C VAL A 36 -3.27 16.10 -3.23
N PRO A 37 -4.39 16.38 -2.55
CA PRO A 37 -5.23 15.32 -2.00
C PRO A 37 -5.59 14.29 -3.06
N LEU A 38 -5.47 13.00 -2.69
CA LEU A 38 -5.84 11.87 -3.54
C LEU A 38 -7.02 11.14 -2.92
N HIS A 39 -8.05 10.91 -3.73
CA HIS A 39 -9.22 10.12 -3.37
C HIS A 39 -9.56 9.17 -4.48
N ILE A 40 -9.85 7.91 -4.15
CA ILE A 40 -10.29 6.93 -5.12
C ILE A 40 -11.74 7.23 -5.47
N ALA A 41 -12.00 7.52 -6.75
CA ALA A 41 -13.29 7.97 -7.25
C ALA A 41 -14.44 7.02 -6.84
N GLY A 42 -15.52 7.58 -6.30
CA GLY A 42 -16.74 6.88 -5.93
C GLY A 42 -16.68 6.12 -4.60
N VAL A 43 -15.51 5.99 -3.95
CA VAL A 43 -15.40 5.15 -2.73
C VAL A 43 -16.07 5.80 -1.54
N ARG A 44 -15.87 7.10 -1.32
CA ARG A 44 -16.51 7.81 -0.19
C ARG A 44 -18.01 7.95 -0.41
N GLU A 45 -18.44 8.22 -1.62
CA GLU A 45 -19.84 8.33 -2.01
C GLU A 45 -20.59 6.99 -1.81
N ALA A 46 -19.99 5.89 -2.22
CA ALA A 46 -20.56 4.56 -2.02
C ALA A 46 -20.59 4.11 -0.56
N ASN A 47 -19.80 4.74 0.31
CA ASN A 47 -19.65 4.40 1.72
C ASN A 47 -19.91 5.61 2.62
N GLU A 48 -20.83 6.50 2.23
CA GLU A 48 -21.14 7.76 2.93
C GLU A 48 -21.44 7.52 4.41
N THR A 49 -22.21 6.48 4.73
CA THR A 49 -22.56 6.12 6.10
C THR A 49 -21.33 5.95 7.01
N LEU A 50 -20.26 5.32 6.50
CA LEU A 50 -19.01 5.17 7.23
C LEU A 50 -18.40 6.54 7.53
N PHE A 51 -18.24 7.39 6.51
CA PHE A 51 -17.56 8.67 6.68
C PHE A 51 -18.38 9.67 7.52
N VAL A 52 -19.71 9.59 7.48
CA VAL A 52 -20.60 10.32 8.41
C VAL A 52 -20.36 9.85 9.84
N LEU A 53 -20.37 8.55 10.11
CA LEU A 53 -20.07 8.00 11.44
C LEU A 53 -18.68 8.42 11.93
N LEU A 54 -17.67 8.33 11.08
CA LEU A 54 -16.31 8.75 11.40
C LEU A 54 -16.23 10.25 11.74
N SER A 55 -17.04 11.11 11.09
CA SER A 55 -17.05 12.55 11.36
C SER A 55 -17.58 12.91 12.75
N LEU A 56 -18.34 12.01 13.38
CA LEU A 56 -18.89 12.17 14.72
C LEU A 56 -17.94 11.65 15.83
N VAL A 57 -16.80 11.10 15.46
CA VAL A 57 -15.85 10.48 16.39
C VAL A 57 -14.54 11.26 16.39
N ASP A 58 -14.14 11.77 17.55
CA ASP A 58 -12.86 12.48 17.72
C ASP A 58 -11.71 11.55 18.15
N ASP A 59 -12.02 10.51 18.91
CA ASP A 59 -11.02 9.56 19.39
C ASP A 59 -10.53 8.62 18.26
N PRO A 60 -9.22 8.56 17.99
CA PRO A 60 -8.67 7.72 16.91
C PRO A 60 -8.92 6.22 17.12
N GLY A 61 -8.95 5.74 18.36
CA GLY A 61 -9.21 4.33 18.66
C GLY A 61 -10.66 3.95 18.38
N LEU A 62 -11.61 4.83 18.71
CA LEU A 62 -13.01 4.64 18.38
C LEU A 62 -13.23 4.71 16.85
N ALA A 63 -12.56 5.62 16.15
CA ALA A 63 -12.62 5.69 14.70
C ALA A 63 -12.12 4.38 14.02
N SER A 64 -10.99 3.84 14.51
CA SER A 64 -10.46 2.56 14.02
C SER A 64 -11.41 1.40 14.30
N SER A 65 -12.03 1.36 15.50
CA SER A 65 -13.01 0.33 15.86
C SER A 65 -14.28 0.42 15.03
N ALA A 66 -14.75 1.64 14.73
CA ALA A 66 -15.89 1.88 13.84
C ALA A 66 -15.59 1.38 12.41
N PHE A 67 -14.39 1.69 11.90
CA PHE A 67 -13.93 1.18 10.59
C PHE A 67 -13.89 -0.35 10.56
N GLU A 68 -13.26 -1.01 11.55
CA GLU A 68 -13.19 -2.48 11.61
C GLU A 68 -14.59 -3.11 11.71
N THR A 69 -15.50 -2.51 12.45
CA THR A 69 -16.91 -2.95 12.56
C THR A 69 -17.61 -2.83 11.21
N TYR A 70 -17.42 -1.71 10.51
CA TYR A 70 -17.99 -1.49 9.18
C TYR A 70 -17.47 -2.54 8.19
N MET A 71 -16.13 -2.76 8.15
CA MET A 71 -15.50 -3.77 7.30
C MET A 71 -16.02 -5.18 7.58
N THR A 72 -16.22 -5.50 8.86
CA THR A 72 -16.80 -6.79 9.27
C THR A 72 -18.23 -6.95 8.76
N THR A 73 -19.04 -5.92 8.87
CA THR A 73 -20.45 -5.93 8.46
C THR A 73 -20.59 -6.02 6.95
N MET A 74 -19.86 -5.18 6.22
CA MET A 74 -19.96 -5.07 4.76
C MET A 74 -19.35 -6.28 4.01
N PHE A 75 -18.23 -6.79 4.50
CA PHE A 75 -17.46 -7.83 3.80
C PHE A 75 -17.43 -9.18 4.55
N GLY A 76 -18.07 -9.27 5.72
CA GLY A 76 -18.05 -10.46 6.55
C GLY A 76 -16.66 -10.84 7.05
N ILE A 77 -15.78 -9.87 7.27
CA ILE A 77 -14.41 -10.07 7.73
C ILE A 77 -14.44 -10.30 9.24
N ALA A 78 -13.93 -11.46 9.71
CA ALA A 78 -13.81 -11.71 11.14
C ALA A 78 -12.66 -10.87 11.72
N SER A 79 -12.97 -10.01 12.69
CA SER A 79 -11.98 -9.21 13.42
C SER A 79 -11.25 -10.10 14.44
N GLY A 80 -9.91 -10.14 14.36
CA GLY A 80 -9.02 -10.74 15.37
C GLY A 80 -8.50 -12.15 15.10
N PRO A 81 -7.42 -12.55 15.81
CA PRO A 81 -6.88 -13.90 15.74
C PRO A 81 -7.85 -14.90 16.37
N GLY A 82 -8.51 -15.69 15.54
CA GLY A 82 -9.47 -16.72 15.97
C GLY A 82 -10.94 -16.32 15.91
N GLY A 83 -11.29 -15.17 15.31
CA GLY A 83 -12.65 -14.70 15.16
C GLY A 83 -13.50 -15.66 14.33
N LYS A 84 -14.14 -16.64 14.98
CA LYS A 84 -15.29 -17.34 14.44
C LYS A 84 -16.42 -16.31 14.44
N SER A 85 -16.94 -15.98 13.25
CA SER A 85 -18.12 -15.14 13.12
C SER A 85 -19.18 -15.61 14.10
N ARG A 86 -19.81 -14.68 14.84
CA ARG A 86 -20.89 -14.99 15.80
C ARG A 86 -22.01 -15.81 15.15
N ARG A 87 -22.26 -15.62 13.84
CA ARG A 87 -23.18 -16.45 13.04
C ARG A 87 -22.74 -17.88 12.81
N ALA A 88 -21.42 -18.18 12.87
CA ALA A 88 -20.92 -19.56 12.75
C ALA A 88 -21.04 -20.37 14.05
N ARG A 89 -21.39 -19.74 15.17
CA ARG A 89 -21.65 -20.40 16.46
C ARG A 89 -23.12 -20.84 16.64
N GLU A 90 -24.02 -20.29 15.84
CA GLU A 90 -25.47 -20.55 15.94
C GLU A 90 -26.01 -21.51 14.86
N ALA A 91 -25.16 -21.94 13.91
CA ALA A 91 -25.54 -22.98 12.96
C ALA A 91 -25.30 -24.36 13.60
N PRO A 92 -26.31 -25.23 13.68
CA PRO A 92 -26.14 -26.61 14.12
C PRO A 92 -25.16 -27.32 13.15
N ASP A 93 -24.34 -28.21 13.71
CA ASP A 93 -23.43 -29.09 12.96
C ASP A 93 -24.22 -29.91 11.94
N GLY A 94 -24.15 -29.57 10.69
CA GLY A 94 -24.78 -30.28 9.59
C GLY A 94 -25.23 -29.36 8.47
N ASP A 95 -24.64 -29.51 7.28
CA ASP A 95 -25.10 -28.99 5.99
C ASP A 95 -24.82 -27.54 5.58
N GLU A 96 -23.70 -26.95 5.96
CA GLU A 96 -23.15 -25.88 5.09
C GLU A 96 -22.32 -26.51 3.97
N PRO A 97 -22.64 -26.22 2.68
CA PRO A 97 -21.88 -26.73 1.55
C PRO A 97 -20.39 -26.31 1.71
N PRO A 98 -19.43 -27.19 1.41
CA PRO A 98 -17.99 -26.90 1.56
C PRO A 98 -17.54 -25.65 0.80
N GLU A 99 -18.27 -25.20 -0.21
CA GLU A 99 -18.01 -23.97 -0.98
C GLU A 99 -18.20 -22.68 -0.17
N ARG A 100 -19.03 -22.65 0.87
CA ARG A 100 -19.18 -21.45 1.74
C ARG A 100 -18.14 -21.36 2.84
N ARG A 101 -17.38 -22.42 3.12
CA ARG A 101 -16.22 -22.40 4.00
C ARG A 101 -14.97 -21.83 3.31
N HIS A 102 -15.02 -21.67 2.00
CA HIS A 102 -13.91 -21.17 1.21
C HIS A 102 -13.91 -19.64 1.15
N TYR A 103 -12.86 -19.07 1.73
CA TYR A 103 -12.26 -17.79 1.34
C TYR A 103 -13.01 -16.54 1.76
N ARG A 104 -13.01 -16.27 3.04
CA ARG A 104 -13.06 -14.87 3.46
C ARG A 104 -11.66 -14.28 3.28
N ALA A 105 -11.29 -14.04 2.03
CA ALA A 105 -10.14 -13.23 1.69
C ALA A 105 -10.35 -11.85 2.33
N SER A 106 -9.33 -11.32 3.00
CA SER A 106 -9.43 -10.03 3.66
C SER A 106 -8.14 -9.22 3.47
N TYR A 107 -8.29 -7.91 3.46
CA TYR A 107 -7.14 -6.99 3.45
C TYR A 107 -6.15 -7.30 4.59
N LEU A 108 -6.61 -7.74 5.76
CA LEU A 108 -5.74 -8.14 6.89
C LEU A 108 -4.84 -9.33 6.53
N ARG A 109 -5.32 -10.27 5.72
CA ARG A 109 -4.49 -11.38 5.23
C ARG A 109 -3.47 -10.92 4.22
N LEU A 110 -3.83 -9.95 3.37
CA LEU A 110 -2.89 -9.34 2.43
C LEU A 110 -1.78 -8.60 3.19
N LEU A 111 -2.12 -7.79 4.19
CA LEU A 111 -1.14 -7.11 5.04
C LEU A 111 -0.23 -8.11 5.76
N ARG A 112 -0.78 -9.20 6.28
CA ARG A 112 0.02 -10.28 6.91
C ARG A 112 0.96 -10.96 5.91
N GLY A 113 0.47 -11.28 4.71
CA GLY A 113 1.28 -11.85 3.64
C GLY A 113 2.41 -10.91 3.22
N TRP A 114 2.12 -9.62 3.11
CA TRP A 114 3.12 -8.58 2.84
C TRP A 114 4.23 -8.54 3.89
N ALA A 115 3.86 -8.56 5.18
CA ALA A 115 4.81 -8.56 6.29
C ALA A 115 5.72 -9.80 6.29
N TYR A 116 5.21 -10.94 5.79
CA TYR A 116 5.98 -12.16 5.67
C TYR A 116 6.89 -12.17 4.44
N ASP A 117 6.32 -11.84 3.27
CA ASP A 117 7.05 -11.74 1.99
C ASP A 117 6.33 -10.78 1.03
N SER A 118 6.87 -9.59 0.84
CA SER A 118 6.34 -8.59 -0.10
C SER A 118 6.43 -9.03 -1.58
N ASN A 119 7.13 -10.12 -1.88
CA ASN A 119 7.23 -10.74 -3.20
C ASN A 119 6.40 -12.03 -3.32
N GLY A 120 5.60 -12.36 -2.29
CA GLY A 120 4.64 -13.45 -2.35
C GLY A 120 3.36 -13.07 -3.12
N PRO A 121 2.42 -14.03 -3.25
CA PRO A 121 1.14 -13.80 -3.95
C PRO A 121 0.31 -12.65 -3.37
N GLU A 122 0.32 -12.48 -2.05
CA GLU A 122 -0.35 -11.36 -1.38
C GLU A 122 0.29 -10.02 -1.76
N GLY A 123 1.62 -9.98 -1.84
CA GLY A 123 2.36 -8.82 -2.32
C GLY A 123 2.08 -8.51 -3.78
N ALA A 124 1.93 -9.51 -4.64
CA ALA A 124 1.53 -9.33 -6.03
C ALA A 124 0.15 -8.66 -6.15
N VAL A 125 -0.81 -9.07 -5.32
CA VAL A 125 -2.17 -8.47 -5.31
C VAL A 125 -2.14 -7.03 -4.82
N LEU A 126 -1.40 -6.71 -3.75
CA LEU A 126 -1.24 -5.34 -3.25
C LEU A 126 -0.59 -4.42 -4.29
N LYS A 127 0.50 -4.88 -4.93
CA LYS A 127 1.14 -4.16 -6.05
C LYS A 127 0.18 -3.96 -7.21
N GLY A 128 -0.64 -4.97 -7.53
CA GLY A 128 -1.66 -4.92 -8.57
C GLY A 128 -2.80 -3.95 -8.25
N TRP A 129 -3.17 -3.80 -6.98
CA TRP A 129 -4.11 -2.79 -6.56
C TRP A 129 -3.55 -1.38 -6.78
N VAL A 130 -2.29 -1.11 -6.39
CA VAL A 130 -1.63 0.17 -6.67
C VAL A 130 -1.56 0.45 -8.18
N GLU A 131 -1.18 -0.55 -8.99
CA GLU A 131 -1.18 -0.46 -10.45
C GLU A 131 -2.56 -0.04 -10.97
N SER A 132 -3.62 -0.65 -10.47
CA SER A 132 -5.00 -0.38 -10.93
C SER A 132 -5.53 0.99 -10.50
N ARG A 133 -5.23 1.46 -9.28
CA ARG A 133 -5.80 2.70 -8.72
C ARG A 133 -4.98 3.93 -9.06
N PHE A 134 -3.66 3.78 -9.07
CA PHE A 134 -2.71 4.89 -9.24
C PHE A 134 -1.95 4.85 -10.58
N GLY A 135 -2.15 3.81 -11.39
CA GLY A 135 -1.46 3.66 -12.66
C GLY A 135 0.05 3.42 -12.53
N LEU A 136 0.54 3.06 -11.34
CA LEU A 136 1.94 2.82 -11.07
C LEU A 136 2.25 1.33 -11.19
N VAL A 137 3.00 0.94 -12.21
CA VAL A 137 3.41 -0.45 -12.41
C VAL A 137 4.56 -0.84 -11.47
N PRO A 138 4.61 -2.10 -10.99
CA PRO A 138 5.71 -2.55 -10.17
C PRO A 138 7.02 -2.61 -10.96
N THR A 139 8.10 -2.19 -10.33
CA THR A 139 9.46 -2.29 -10.88
C THR A 139 10.19 -3.54 -10.42
N PHE A 140 9.66 -4.22 -9.39
CA PHE A 140 10.25 -5.42 -8.81
C PHE A 140 9.17 -6.36 -8.25
N HIS A 141 9.29 -7.64 -8.59
CA HIS A 141 8.58 -8.74 -7.95
C HIS A 141 9.41 -10.01 -8.09
N LYS A 142 10.07 -10.45 -7.03
CA LYS A 142 11.12 -11.49 -6.98
C LYS A 142 12.37 -11.13 -7.80
N GLU A 143 12.18 -10.51 -8.93
CA GLU A 143 13.22 -10.05 -9.86
C GLU A 143 12.87 -8.66 -10.41
N PRO A 144 13.85 -7.86 -10.89
CA PRO A 144 13.58 -6.58 -11.52
C PRO A 144 12.71 -6.71 -12.77
N ILE A 145 11.60 -5.96 -12.80
CA ILE A 145 10.70 -5.88 -13.95
C ILE A 145 11.09 -4.65 -14.77
N ARG A 146 11.75 -4.86 -15.90
CA ARG A 146 12.27 -3.77 -16.73
C ARG A 146 11.42 -3.46 -17.96
N ARG A 147 10.56 -4.38 -18.38
CA ARG A 147 9.69 -4.21 -19.56
C ARG A 147 8.46 -5.11 -19.48
N PHE A 148 7.37 -4.70 -20.13
CA PHE A 148 6.22 -5.56 -20.38
C PHE A 148 6.62 -6.76 -21.25
N ALA A 149 5.84 -7.84 -21.15
CA ALA A 149 6.08 -9.10 -21.85
C ALA A 149 7.44 -9.76 -21.53
N SER A 150 8.13 -9.33 -20.46
CA SER A 150 9.27 -10.07 -19.92
C SER A 150 8.80 -11.28 -19.09
N PRO A 151 9.65 -12.32 -18.91
CA PRO A 151 9.31 -13.43 -18.01
C PRO A 151 8.99 -12.98 -16.59
N GLN A 152 9.66 -11.95 -16.08
CA GLN A 152 9.43 -11.36 -14.77
C GLN A 152 8.04 -10.71 -14.67
N TRP A 153 7.66 -9.96 -15.71
CA TRP A 153 6.31 -9.40 -15.81
C TRP A 153 5.24 -10.49 -15.86
N ALA A 154 5.44 -11.52 -16.70
CA ALA A 154 4.51 -12.62 -16.83
C ALA A 154 4.30 -13.35 -15.49
N ARG A 155 5.40 -13.62 -14.74
CA ARG A 155 5.35 -14.23 -13.41
C ARG A 155 4.56 -13.35 -12.40
N TYR A 156 4.83 -12.06 -12.38
CA TYR A 156 4.07 -11.13 -11.54
C TYR A 156 2.57 -11.15 -11.86
N VAL A 157 2.21 -11.07 -13.15
CA VAL A 157 0.81 -11.12 -13.61
C VAL A 157 0.16 -12.45 -13.24
N GLU A 158 0.85 -13.57 -13.46
CA GLU A 158 0.37 -14.90 -13.09
C GLU A 158 0.08 -14.99 -11.59
N GLU A 159 1.02 -14.58 -10.73
CA GLU A 159 0.82 -14.61 -9.27
C GLU A 159 -0.30 -13.68 -8.82
N LYS A 160 -0.39 -12.47 -9.38
CA LYS A 160 -1.48 -11.53 -9.12
C LYS A 160 -2.83 -12.13 -9.49
N MET A 161 -2.95 -12.75 -10.68
CA MET A 161 -4.21 -13.25 -11.23
C MET A 161 -4.63 -14.61 -10.66
N SER A 162 -3.69 -15.50 -10.39
CA SER A 162 -3.94 -16.82 -9.82
C SER A 162 -4.23 -16.78 -8.32
N SER A 163 -3.91 -15.67 -7.68
CA SER A 163 -4.15 -15.51 -6.25
C SER A 163 -5.64 -15.55 -5.93
N ARG A 164 -6.00 -16.36 -4.92
CA ARG A 164 -7.35 -16.36 -4.33
C ARG A 164 -7.78 -15.00 -3.77
N PHE A 165 -6.85 -14.05 -3.65
CA PHE A 165 -7.11 -12.68 -3.21
C PHE A 165 -7.39 -11.72 -4.36
N HIS A 166 -7.28 -12.16 -5.61
CA HIS A 166 -7.61 -11.34 -6.77
C HIS A 166 -9.13 -11.32 -6.98
N SER A 167 -9.82 -10.43 -6.30
CA SER A 167 -11.27 -10.28 -6.41
C SER A 167 -11.69 -8.82 -6.19
N ASN A 168 -12.84 -8.45 -6.76
CA ASN A 168 -13.40 -7.11 -6.58
C ASN A 168 -13.66 -6.78 -5.10
N ALA A 169 -14.07 -7.76 -4.30
CA ALA A 169 -14.32 -7.57 -2.87
C ALA A 169 -13.04 -7.17 -2.11
N ILE A 170 -11.90 -7.78 -2.44
CA ILE A 170 -10.60 -7.41 -1.87
C ILE A 170 -10.19 -6.00 -2.29
N TRP A 171 -10.39 -5.67 -3.56
CA TRP A 171 -10.04 -4.35 -4.06
C TRP A 171 -10.88 -3.25 -3.42
N SER A 172 -12.18 -3.49 -3.23
CA SER A 172 -13.04 -2.57 -2.48
C SER A 172 -12.63 -2.43 -1.02
N GLN A 173 -12.12 -3.48 -0.38
CA GLN A 173 -11.58 -3.40 0.97
C GLN A 173 -10.30 -2.54 1.03
N LEU A 174 -9.41 -2.68 0.05
CA LEU A 174 -8.19 -1.86 -0.04
C LEU A 174 -8.51 -0.41 -0.37
N ASP A 175 -9.50 -0.17 -1.22
CA ASP A 175 -10.00 1.18 -1.53
C ASP A 175 -10.49 1.88 -0.25
N LEU A 176 -11.30 1.19 0.56
CA LEU A 176 -11.77 1.71 1.85
C LEU A 176 -10.65 1.87 2.87
N LEU A 177 -9.69 0.95 2.92
CA LEU A 177 -8.53 1.06 3.81
C LEU A 177 -7.72 2.31 3.48
N TYR A 178 -7.47 2.57 2.19
CA TYR A 178 -6.77 3.77 1.75
C TYR A 178 -7.55 5.04 2.12
N GLU A 179 -8.84 5.11 1.80
CA GLU A 179 -9.67 6.28 2.13
C GLU A 179 -9.77 6.53 3.63
N PHE A 180 -9.81 5.47 4.45
CA PHE A 180 -9.75 5.58 5.91
C PHE A 180 -8.39 6.09 6.38
N ALA A 181 -7.28 5.58 5.83
CA ALA A 181 -5.94 6.08 6.14
C ALA A 181 -5.80 7.57 5.80
N GLN A 182 -6.30 8.00 4.63
CA GLN A 182 -6.29 9.41 4.23
C GLN A 182 -7.17 10.26 5.15
N TRP A 183 -8.31 9.75 5.61
CA TRP A 183 -9.17 10.44 6.57
C TRP A 183 -8.46 10.66 7.92
N VAL A 184 -7.77 9.65 8.44
CA VAL A 184 -7.00 9.75 9.70
C VAL A 184 -5.84 10.72 9.55
N LEU A 185 -5.06 10.60 8.47
CA LEU A 185 -3.89 11.45 8.20
C LEU A 185 -4.28 12.93 8.02
N ALA A 186 -5.41 13.20 7.37
CA ALA A 186 -5.91 14.57 7.20
C ALA A 186 -6.19 15.25 8.55
N ARG A 187 -6.72 14.51 9.53
CA ARG A 187 -6.96 15.03 10.90
C ARG A 187 -5.68 15.29 11.69
N ARG A 188 -4.61 14.55 11.39
CA ARG A 188 -3.29 14.72 12.03
C ARG A 188 -2.42 15.78 11.34
N ARG A 189 -2.86 16.32 10.22
CA ARG A 189 -2.07 17.25 9.39
C ARG A 189 -1.59 18.50 10.12
N ALA A 190 -2.37 19.00 11.08
CA ALA A 190 -1.97 20.14 11.92
C ALA A 190 -0.74 19.83 12.79
N GLU A 191 -0.58 18.57 13.21
CA GLU A 191 0.51 18.12 14.09
C GLU A 191 1.72 17.63 13.30
N THR A 192 1.50 16.89 12.21
CA THR A 192 2.54 16.19 11.44
C THR A 192 2.99 16.93 10.18
N GLY A 193 2.30 18.02 9.81
CA GLY A 193 2.53 18.68 8.51
C GLY A 193 1.94 17.88 7.35
N ARG A 194 2.51 18.05 6.16
CA ARG A 194 2.07 17.37 4.92
C ARG A 194 2.85 16.10 4.62
N HIS A 195 3.96 15.89 5.30
CA HIS A 195 4.90 14.79 5.08
C HIS A 195 5.25 14.12 6.39
N LEU A 196 5.47 12.82 6.33
CA LEU A 196 6.14 12.08 7.39
C LEU A 196 7.59 11.83 6.99
N LEU A 197 8.52 12.07 7.91
CA LEU A 197 9.90 11.65 7.76
C LEU A 197 9.98 10.16 8.04
N LEU A 198 10.30 9.38 7.01
CA LEU A 198 10.33 7.92 7.08
C LEU A 198 11.68 7.38 6.64
N PHE A 199 12.01 6.20 7.12
CA PHE A 199 13.30 5.54 6.92
C PHE A 199 13.12 4.16 6.28
N ARG A 200 14.09 3.76 5.46
CA ARG A 200 14.16 2.43 4.87
C ARG A 200 15.62 1.97 4.80
N GLY A 201 15.92 0.82 5.40
CA GLY A 201 17.22 0.17 5.26
C GLY A 201 17.32 -0.61 3.95
N VAL A 202 18.48 -0.56 3.31
CA VAL A 202 18.82 -1.33 2.12
C VAL A 202 20.27 -1.79 2.19
N ASN A 203 20.58 -2.97 1.64
CA ASN A 203 21.95 -3.49 1.63
C ASN A 203 22.76 -2.95 0.45
N ASP A 204 22.10 -2.76 -0.69
CA ASP A 204 22.72 -2.23 -1.89
C ASP A 204 21.87 -1.10 -2.46
N PHE A 205 22.51 0.06 -2.63
CA PHE A 205 21.83 1.21 -3.24
C PHE A 205 21.68 1.06 -4.75
N ASP A 206 22.55 0.25 -5.38
CA ASP A 206 22.53 -0.01 -6.83
C ASP A 206 21.37 -0.93 -7.25
N GLU A 207 20.70 -1.59 -6.30
CA GLU A 207 19.43 -2.30 -6.56
C GLU A 207 18.29 -1.34 -6.96
N HIS A 208 18.44 -0.06 -6.64
CA HIS A 208 17.44 0.97 -6.93
C HIS A 208 17.88 1.77 -8.16
N GLN A 209 16.94 2.04 -9.06
CA GLN A 209 17.21 2.92 -10.19
C GLN A 209 17.41 4.35 -9.70
N ILE A 210 18.66 4.84 -9.75
CA ILE A 210 18.95 6.25 -9.51
C ILE A 210 18.51 7.04 -10.73
N ILE A 211 17.56 7.95 -10.53
CA ILE A 211 17.02 8.83 -11.59
C ILE A 211 17.93 10.07 -11.71
N GLU A 212 18.34 10.64 -10.57
CA GLU A 212 19.15 11.86 -10.54
C GLU A 212 19.99 11.91 -9.26
N ARG A 213 21.22 12.42 -9.37
CA ARG A 213 22.08 12.72 -8.23
C ARG A 213 22.06 14.23 -7.99
N LEU A 214 21.47 14.67 -6.88
CA LEU A 214 21.35 16.08 -6.51
C LEU A 214 22.56 16.56 -5.75
N GLU A 215 23.02 15.78 -4.76
CA GLU A 215 24.15 16.08 -3.88
C GLU A 215 24.91 14.79 -3.55
N LYS A 216 26.03 14.90 -2.82
CA LYS A 216 26.86 13.75 -2.43
C LYS A 216 26.06 12.59 -1.77
N ARG A 217 25.01 12.93 -0.99
CA ARG A 217 24.18 11.97 -0.24
C ARG A 217 22.68 12.07 -0.55
N THR A 218 22.31 12.94 -1.47
CA THR A 218 20.91 13.19 -1.83
C THR A 218 20.69 12.83 -3.29
N VAL A 219 19.78 11.91 -3.53
CA VAL A 219 19.47 11.40 -4.86
C VAL A 219 17.96 11.28 -5.04
N ILE A 220 17.53 11.26 -6.29
CA ILE A 220 16.19 10.81 -6.66
C ILE A 220 16.30 9.35 -7.07
N VAL A 221 15.59 8.48 -6.37
CA VAL A 221 15.53 7.04 -6.67
C VAL A 221 14.12 6.62 -7.06
N ARG A 222 14.02 5.68 -7.96
CA ARG A 222 12.76 5.02 -8.28
C ARG A 222 12.55 3.83 -7.34
N LEU A 223 11.53 3.95 -6.52
CA LEU A 223 11.06 2.86 -5.64
C LEU A 223 10.02 2.01 -6.38
N ASN A 224 9.83 0.78 -5.91
CA ASN A 224 8.74 -0.06 -6.37
C ASN A 224 7.38 0.62 -6.14
N ASN A 225 6.34 0.23 -6.86
CA ASN A 225 5.02 0.87 -6.75
C ASN A 225 4.35 0.74 -5.37
N LEU A 226 4.81 -0.20 -4.54
CA LEU A 226 4.47 -0.30 -3.13
C LEU A 226 5.73 -0.73 -2.37
N VAL A 227 6.03 -0.03 -1.28
CA VAL A 227 7.23 -0.25 -0.45
C VAL A 227 6.94 -0.03 1.02
N SER A 228 7.73 -0.69 1.88
CA SER A 228 7.71 -0.49 3.33
C SER A 228 8.75 0.53 3.75
N PHE A 229 8.32 1.41 4.63
CA PHE A 229 9.16 2.31 5.42
C PHE A 229 8.86 2.10 6.90
N THR A 230 9.69 2.67 7.75
CA THR A 230 9.44 2.78 9.19
C THR A 230 9.62 4.23 9.64
N ALA A 231 8.90 4.62 10.71
CA ALA A 231 9.11 5.92 11.36
C ALA A 231 10.33 5.91 12.31
N ASP A 232 10.87 4.73 12.59
CA ASP A 232 12.00 4.54 13.49
C ASP A 232 13.28 4.23 12.69
N ARG A 233 14.28 5.12 12.80
CA ARG A 233 15.54 4.98 12.09
C ARG A 233 16.32 3.74 12.54
N ASP A 234 16.26 3.39 13.84
CA ASP A 234 16.99 2.25 14.38
C ASP A 234 16.40 0.93 13.87
N VAL A 235 15.08 0.86 13.72
CA VAL A 235 14.41 -0.27 13.07
C VAL A 235 14.84 -0.41 11.61
N ALA A 236 15.04 0.70 10.89
CA ALA A 236 15.52 0.65 9.50
C ALA A 236 16.91 -0.01 9.39
N THR A 237 17.78 0.11 10.40
CA THR A 237 19.12 -0.52 10.38
C THR A 237 19.07 -2.04 10.39
N TRP A 238 17.96 -2.67 10.79
CA TRP A 238 17.82 -4.12 10.76
C TRP A 238 17.69 -4.69 9.34
N PHE A 239 17.37 -3.83 8.37
CA PHE A 239 17.10 -4.21 6.98
C PHE A 239 18.25 -3.86 6.02
N GLY A 240 19.30 -3.18 6.50
CA GLY A 240 20.49 -2.90 5.70
C GLY A 240 21.36 -1.79 6.26
N ASP A 241 22.60 -1.74 5.77
CA ASP A 241 23.62 -0.79 6.23
C ASP A 241 23.43 0.64 5.68
N ILE A 242 22.65 0.78 4.62
CA ILE A 242 22.34 2.08 4.02
C ILE A 242 20.92 2.46 4.39
N ILE A 243 20.77 3.60 5.08
CA ILE A 243 19.47 4.10 5.47
C ILE A 243 19.06 5.23 4.53
N MET A 244 17.98 5.01 3.82
CA MET A 244 17.27 6.01 3.02
C MET A 244 16.28 6.76 3.91
N GLU A 245 16.44 8.07 3.99
CA GLU A 245 15.53 9.00 4.66
C GLU A 245 14.73 9.74 3.59
N ALA A 246 13.42 9.75 3.71
CA ALA A 246 12.50 10.39 2.76
C ALA A 246 11.38 11.15 3.46
N ALA A 247 11.05 12.34 2.94
CA ALA A 247 9.82 13.05 3.28
C ALA A 247 8.67 12.47 2.45
N VAL A 248 7.85 11.63 3.06
CA VAL A 248 6.75 10.92 2.38
C VAL A 248 5.45 11.70 2.55
N PRO A 249 4.78 12.13 1.45
CA PRO A 249 3.51 12.83 1.56
C PRO A 249 2.42 11.90 2.07
N HIS A 250 1.51 12.41 2.89
CA HIS A 250 0.40 11.67 3.45
C HIS A 250 -0.43 10.96 2.37
N GLU A 251 -0.60 11.59 1.23
CA GLU A 251 -1.35 11.10 0.08
C GLU A 251 -0.83 9.78 -0.49
N LYS A 252 0.44 9.47 -0.25
CA LYS A 252 1.06 8.21 -0.68
C LYS A 252 1.12 7.13 0.41
N ILE A 253 0.53 7.35 1.57
CA ILE A 253 0.48 6.35 2.64
C ILE A 253 -0.78 5.51 2.50
N LEU A 254 -0.61 4.22 2.25
CA LEU A 254 -1.70 3.24 2.22
C LEU A 254 -2.09 2.77 3.62
N PHE A 255 -1.08 2.50 4.45
CA PHE A 255 -1.27 1.92 5.77
C PHE A 255 -0.10 2.29 6.69
N PHE A 256 -0.35 2.40 7.99
CA PHE A 256 0.66 2.59 9.03
C PHE A 256 0.29 1.83 10.30
N ASN A 257 1.29 1.47 11.10
CA ASN A 257 1.17 0.53 12.22
C ASN A 257 0.17 0.93 13.32
N THR A 258 -0.16 2.22 13.46
CA THR A 258 -1.14 2.70 14.44
C THR A 258 -2.53 2.93 13.87
N LEU A 259 -2.75 2.64 12.57
CA LEU A 259 -4.04 2.86 11.90
C LEU A 259 -5.14 1.96 12.44
N LEU A 260 -4.82 0.70 12.72
CA LEU A 260 -5.78 -0.29 13.19
C LEU A 260 -5.25 -1.01 14.44
N PRO A 261 -6.09 -1.23 15.48
CA PRO A 261 -5.64 -1.82 16.74
C PRO A 261 -5.20 -3.29 16.63
N HIS A 262 -5.74 -4.05 15.66
CA HIS A 262 -5.55 -5.51 15.55
C HIS A 262 -4.88 -5.96 14.26
N HIS A 263 -4.00 -5.13 13.67
CA HIS A 263 -3.32 -5.48 12.42
C HIS A 263 -2.03 -6.30 12.66
N PRO A 264 -1.53 -6.98 11.60
CA PRO A 264 -0.33 -7.85 11.71
C PRO A 264 1.02 -7.12 11.69
N LEU A 265 1.08 -5.83 11.30
CA LEU A 265 2.31 -5.06 11.07
C LEU A 265 2.80 -4.27 12.30
N LYS A 266 2.64 -4.82 13.52
CA LYS A 266 2.94 -4.08 14.76
C LYS A 266 4.42 -4.02 15.14
N GLY A 267 5.21 -5.03 14.75
CA GLY A 267 6.55 -5.23 15.29
C GLY A 267 7.60 -4.23 14.82
N GLU A 268 7.44 -3.66 13.63
CA GLU A 268 8.49 -2.90 12.93
C GLU A 268 8.12 -1.43 12.70
N GLY A 269 7.02 -0.95 13.28
CA GLY A 269 6.54 0.41 13.02
C GLY A 269 6.26 0.68 11.54
N GLU A 270 5.86 -0.37 10.79
CA GLU A 270 5.79 -0.36 9.34
C GLU A 270 4.76 0.63 8.79
N VAL A 271 5.16 1.33 7.75
CA VAL A 271 4.34 2.23 6.94
C VAL A 271 4.39 1.75 5.50
N LEU A 272 3.25 1.38 4.93
CA LEU A 272 3.14 1.02 3.51
C LEU A 272 2.94 2.26 2.67
N VAL A 273 3.86 2.48 1.74
CA VAL A 273 3.96 3.70 0.94
C VAL A 273 3.83 3.37 -0.55
N ILE A 274 2.97 4.12 -1.24
CA ILE A 274 2.87 4.11 -2.70
C ILE A 274 4.16 4.73 -3.27
N GLY A 275 4.85 3.96 -4.09
CA GLY A 275 6.18 4.30 -4.58
C GLY A 275 6.22 5.36 -5.68
N GLY A 276 7.21 5.23 -6.56
CA GLY A 276 7.57 6.19 -7.59
C GLY A 276 8.94 6.81 -7.32
N ASP A 277 9.19 7.99 -7.87
CA ASP A 277 10.47 8.68 -7.75
C ASP A 277 10.50 9.51 -6.46
N TYR A 278 11.42 9.17 -5.55
CA TYR A 278 11.58 9.84 -4.26
C TYR A 278 12.94 10.50 -4.13
N LYS A 279 12.94 11.74 -3.65
CA LYS A 279 14.14 12.38 -3.15
C LYS A 279 14.48 11.73 -1.80
N VAL A 280 15.63 11.09 -1.73
CA VAL A 280 16.10 10.41 -0.51
C VAL A 280 17.49 10.91 -0.13
N ARG A 281 17.73 10.97 1.17
CA ARG A 281 19.06 11.17 1.74
C ARG A 281 19.59 9.83 2.21
N ALA A 282 20.71 9.39 1.64
CA ALA A 282 21.35 8.13 2.00
C ALA A 282 22.40 8.38 3.10
N THR A 283 22.31 7.60 4.19
CA THR A 283 23.27 7.61 5.30
C THR A 283 23.64 6.17 5.65
N TYR A 284 24.84 5.96 6.16
CA TYR A 284 25.20 4.67 6.73
C TYR A 284 24.60 4.54 8.13
N GLY A 285 24.11 3.33 8.45
CA GLY A 285 23.55 2.95 9.74
C GLY A 285 24.62 2.77 10.82
#